data_8a4458801905a0b4a10a1c7351c5e3a1
#
_entry.id   8a4458801905a0b4a10a1c7351c5e3a1
#
_cell.length_a   1.000
_cell.length_b   1.000
_cell.length_c   1.000
_cell.angle_alpha   90.00
_cell.angle_beta   90.00
_cell.angle_gamma   90.00
#
_symmetry.space_group_name_H-M   'P 1'
#
loop_
_entity.id
_entity.type
_entity.pdbx_description
1 polymer ?
#
loop_
_entity_poly.entity_id
_entity_poly.type
_entity_poly.pdbx_seq_one_letter_code
_entity_poly.pdbx_strand_id
1 'polypeptide(L)'
;MADHAHKLEIFRGLIKFKSNTQKIWGVLILLSIITAVEVVLGIYKPASLMTPSMTPFEGGFGALLVNIVFSGFIYMKSLNLLFIVLTIIKAYYIAWDFMHLRDETKALRRLVVWTTIFLISYLLFILLQEAGYIESVYTNGFVKRDF
;
A
#
# COMPACT_ATOMS: atom_id res chain seq x y z
N MET A 1 -13.98 2.29 -35.97
CA MET A 1 -12.86 1.95 -35.09
C MET A 1 -12.51 3.21 -34.34
N ALA A 2 -12.84 3.29 -33.05
CA ALA A 2 -12.52 4.46 -32.26
C ALA A 2 -11.01 4.44 -31.98
N ASP A 3 -10.33 5.43 -32.49
CA ASP A 3 -8.92 5.71 -32.28
C ASP A 3 -8.75 6.08 -30.79
N HIS A 4 -8.43 5.09 -29.98
CA HIS A 4 -8.08 5.31 -28.58
C HIS A 4 -6.68 5.91 -28.56
N ALA A 5 -6.61 7.24 -28.72
CA ALA A 5 -5.38 7.99 -28.53
C ALA A 5 -4.84 7.67 -27.12
N HIS A 6 -3.86 6.79 -27.05
CA HIS A 6 -3.17 6.48 -25.81
C HIS A 6 -2.62 7.76 -25.20
N LYS A 7 -3.13 8.15 -24.02
CA LYS A 7 -2.59 9.32 -23.32
C LYS A 7 -1.17 9.02 -22.88
N LEU A 8 -0.20 9.53 -23.63
CA LEU A 8 1.24 9.40 -23.37
C LEU A 8 1.72 10.35 -22.26
N GLU A 9 0.95 10.43 -21.17
CA GLU A 9 1.19 11.35 -20.07
C GLU A 9 1.22 10.60 -18.74
N ILE A 10 2.21 10.91 -17.90
CA ILE A 10 2.28 10.48 -16.49
C ILE A 10 2.15 11.73 -15.59
N PHE A 11 1.68 11.58 -14.37
CA PHE A 11 1.47 12.66 -13.39
C PHE A 11 0.56 13.79 -13.93
N ARG A 12 -0.58 13.44 -14.55
CA ARG A 12 -1.56 14.41 -15.11
C ARG A 12 -0.96 15.39 -16.14
N GLY A 13 0.05 14.94 -16.90
CA GLY A 13 0.62 15.76 -17.96
C GLY A 13 1.97 16.42 -17.65
N LEU A 14 2.54 16.18 -16.47
CA LEU A 14 3.87 16.69 -16.11
C LEU A 14 4.97 16.09 -17.00
N ILE A 15 4.84 14.83 -17.36
CA ILE A 15 5.79 14.13 -18.23
C ILE A 15 5.04 13.60 -19.45
N LYS A 16 5.40 14.09 -20.63
CA LYS A 16 4.85 13.66 -21.93
C LYS A 16 5.86 12.80 -22.65
N PHE A 17 5.42 11.66 -23.16
CA PHE A 17 6.26 10.72 -23.91
C PHE A 17 5.85 10.70 -25.39
N LYS A 18 6.81 10.44 -26.27
CA LYS A 18 6.55 10.32 -27.72
C LYS A 18 6.02 8.94 -28.11
N SER A 19 6.26 7.92 -27.29
CA SER A 19 5.96 6.53 -27.61
C SER A 19 5.47 5.78 -26.38
N ASN A 20 4.60 4.79 -26.57
CA ASN A 20 4.15 3.88 -25.51
C ASN A 20 5.31 3.15 -24.82
N THR A 21 6.29 2.72 -25.60
CA THR A 21 7.48 2.05 -25.07
C THR A 21 8.28 2.95 -24.13
N GLN A 22 8.46 4.22 -24.49
CA GLN A 22 9.13 5.20 -23.63
C GLN A 22 8.36 5.44 -22.34
N LYS A 23 7.03 5.48 -22.39
CA LYS A 23 6.17 5.60 -21.21
C LYS A 23 6.37 4.42 -20.26
N ILE A 24 6.36 3.18 -20.77
CA ILE A 24 6.56 1.97 -19.98
C ILE A 24 7.93 1.98 -19.29
N TRP A 25 9.00 2.32 -20.04
CA TRP A 25 10.33 2.48 -19.46
C TRP A 25 10.41 3.58 -18.40
N GLY A 26 9.73 4.70 -18.62
CA GLY A 26 9.64 5.79 -17.65
C GLY A 26 8.98 5.35 -16.34
N VAL A 27 7.87 4.62 -16.43
CA VAL A 27 7.19 4.07 -15.23
C VAL A 27 8.08 3.05 -14.52
N LEU A 28 8.75 2.17 -15.25
CA LEU A 28 9.65 1.18 -14.67
C LEU A 28 10.81 1.83 -13.91
N ILE A 29 11.45 2.83 -14.48
CA ILE A 29 12.52 3.59 -13.83
C ILE A 29 11.99 4.27 -12.57
N LEU A 30 10.84 4.93 -12.64
CA LEU A 30 10.19 5.57 -11.50
C LEU A 30 9.95 4.58 -10.35
N LEU A 31 9.35 3.43 -10.67
CA LEU A 31 9.07 2.38 -9.68
C LEU A 31 10.35 1.81 -9.07
N SER A 32 11.42 1.68 -9.87
CA SER A 32 12.72 1.23 -9.39
C SER A 32 13.34 2.23 -8.41
N ILE A 33 13.25 3.53 -8.71
CA ILE A 33 13.73 4.59 -7.80
C ILE A 33 12.95 4.57 -6.49
N ILE A 34 11.63 4.48 -6.54
CA ILE A 34 10.78 4.41 -5.33
C ILE A 34 11.17 3.18 -4.50
N THR A 35 11.40 2.04 -5.14
CA THR A 35 11.82 0.81 -4.45
C THR A 35 13.20 0.96 -3.81
N ALA A 36 14.16 1.59 -4.50
CA ALA A 36 15.48 1.86 -3.94
C ALA A 36 15.39 2.76 -2.70
N VAL A 37 14.57 3.80 -2.75
CA VAL A 37 14.32 4.68 -1.60
C VAL A 37 13.72 3.91 -0.42
N GLU A 38 12.74 3.03 -0.65
CA GLU A 38 12.17 2.19 0.40
C GLU A 38 13.21 1.28 1.05
N VAL A 39 14.05 0.63 0.24
CA VAL A 39 15.12 -0.24 0.75
C VAL A 39 16.10 0.56 1.60
N VAL A 40 16.52 1.72 1.13
CA VAL A 40 17.43 2.60 1.89
C VAL A 40 16.80 3.03 3.21
N LEU A 41 15.53 3.48 3.21
CA LEU A 41 14.80 3.84 4.43
C LEU A 41 14.63 2.66 5.38
N GLY A 42 14.42 1.45 4.84
CA GLY A 42 14.32 0.21 5.64
C GLY A 42 15.64 -0.17 6.31
N ILE A 43 16.78 0.07 5.67
CA ILE A 43 18.11 -0.20 6.22
C ILE A 43 18.48 0.85 7.28
N TYR A 44 18.38 2.14 6.95
CA TYR A 44 18.84 3.24 7.82
C TYR A 44 17.92 3.47 9.02
N LYS A 45 16.62 3.13 8.93
CA LYS A 45 15.60 3.28 9.98
C LYS A 45 15.76 4.59 10.77
N PRO A 46 15.59 5.76 10.13
CA PRO A 46 15.84 7.04 10.79
C PRO A 46 14.97 7.19 12.03
N ALA A 47 15.59 7.62 13.14
CA ALA A 47 14.92 7.70 14.44
C ALA A 47 13.66 8.59 14.44
N SER A 48 13.64 9.63 13.60
CA SER A 48 12.48 10.51 13.41
C SER A 48 11.24 9.81 12.87
N LEU A 49 11.41 8.74 12.09
CA LEU A 49 10.31 7.94 11.53
C LEU A 49 9.94 6.71 12.39
N MET A 50 10.64 6.50 13.51
CA MET A 50 10.35 5.42 14.44
C MET A 50 9.30 5.80 15.49
N THR A 51 8.86 7.04 15.52
CA THR A 51 7.78 7.51 16.40
C THR A 51 6.42 7.00 15.92
N PRO A 52 5.42 6.81 16.81
CA PRO A 52 4.06 6.48 16.42
C PRO A 52 3.51 7.54 15.45
N SER A 53 2.77 7.09 14.44
CA SER A 53 2.24 8.00 13.41
C SER A 53 1.11 8.89 13.91
N MET A 54 0.38 8.43 14.92
CA MET A 54 -0.76 9.15 15.49
C MET A 54 -0.77 9.02 17.01
N THR A 55 -1.27 10.03 17.69
CA THR A 55 -1.62 9.96 19.12
C THR A 55 -3.03 9.38 19.26
N PRO A 56 -3.31 8.58 20.30
CA PRO A 56 -4.67 8.13 20.57
C PRO A 56 -5.62 9.31 20.71
N PHE A 57 -6.84 9.17 20.21
CA PHE A 57 -7.86 10.20 20.36
C PHE A 57 -8.27 10.28 21.83
N GLU A 58 -8.20 11.50 22.40
CA GLU A 58 -8.70 11.80 23.73
C GLU A 58 -10.16 12.23 23.65
N GLY A 59 -11.05 11.62 24.46
CA GLY A 59 -12.47 11.95 24.46
C GLY A 59 -13.33 10.79 24.95
N GLY A 60 -14.67 10.99 24.91
CA GLY A 60 -15.66 10.03 25.42
C GLY A 60 -15.75 8.70 24.66
N PHE A 61 -16.87 8.01 24.80
CA PHE A 61 -17.14 6.68 24.24
C PHE A 61 -16.82 6.55 22.72
N GLY A 62 -17.06 7.62 21.96
CA GLY A 62 -16.72 7.64 20.53
C GLY A 62 -15.21 7.52 20.25
N ALA A 63 -14.38 8.21 21.04
CA ALA A 63 -12.92 8.13 20.92
C ALA A 63 -12.41 6.72 21.27
N LEU A 64 -13.03 6.07 22.26
CA LEU A 64 -12.70 4.69 22.65
C LEU A 64 -12.99 3.72 21.50
N LEU A 65 -14.13 3.81 20.84
CA LEU A 65 -14.47 2.97 19.68
C LEU A 65 -13.51 3.19 18.52
N VAL A 66 -13.20 4.45 18.21
CA VAL A 66 -12.24 4.79 17.15
C VAL A 66 -10.84 4.24 17.47
N ASN A 67 -10.39 4.38 18.71
CA ASN A 67 -9.08 3.85 19.14
C ASN A 67 -9.02 2.33 19.06
N ILE A 68 -10.10 1.61 19.39
CA ILE A 68 -10.17 0.15 19.25
C ILE A 68 -10.11 -0.27 17.78
N VAL A 69 -10.94 0.33 16.93
CA VAL A 69 -11.04 -0.01 15.50
C VAL A 69 -9.75 0.34 14.76
N PHE A 70 -9.14 1.48 15.06
CA PHE A 70 -7.94 1.96 14.40
C PHE A 70 -6.64 1.73 15.20
N SER A 71 -6.68 0.91 16.24
CA SER A 71 -5.51 0.62 17.09
C SER A 71 -4.27 0.23 16.28
N GLY A 72 -4.43 -0.63 15.27
CA GLY A 72 -3.34 -1.04 14.40
C GLY A 72 -2.66 0.11 13.64
N PHE A 73 -3.41 1.15 13.27
CA PHE A 73 -2.88 2.35 12.61
C PHE A 73 -2.30 3.36 13.60
N ILE A 74 -2.94 3.54 14.76
CA ILE A 74 -2.53 4.52 15.78
C ILE A 74 -1.16 4.16 16.35
N TYR A 75 -0.95 2.89 16.71
CA TYR A 75 0.32 2.42 17.26
C TYR A 75 1.36 2.05 16.20
N MET A 76 1.02 2.18 14.91
CA MET A 76 1.93 1.92 13.81
C MET A 76 3.02 3.00 13.75
N LYS A 77 4.28 2.58 13.59
CA LYS A 77 5.40 3.52 13.37
C LYS A 77 5.21 4.28 12.06
N SER A 78 5.56 5.55 12.05
CA SER A 78 5.46 6.41 10.86
C SER A 78 6.18 5.83 9.65
N LEU A 79 7.29 5.11 9.87
CA LEU A 79 8.00 4.39 8.82
C LEU A 79 7.13 3.33 8.13
N ASN A 80 6.38 2.54 8.91
CA ASN A 80 5.50 1.51 8.37
C ASN A 80 4.34 2.12 7.57
N LEU A 81 3.76 3.21 8.08
CA LEU A 81 2.73 3.96 7.35
C LEU A 81 3.26 4.46 6.00
N LEU A 82 4.47 5.02 6.00
CA LEU A 82 5.13 5.51 4.78
C LEU A 82 5.32 4.37 3.77
N PHE A 83 5.76 3.19 4.21
CA PHE A 83 5.90 2.03 3.34
C PHE A 83 4.57 1.56 2.76
N ILE A 84 3.50 1.54 3.56
CA ILE A 84 2.15 1.20 3.07
C ILE A 84 1.72 2.19 1.98
N VAL A 85 1.87 3.49 2.22
CA VAL A 85 1.50 4.53 1.24
C VAL A 85 2.30 4.39 -0.04
N LEU A 86 3.62 4.20 0.03
CA LEU A 86 4.47 4.01 -1.14
C LEU A 86 4.11 2.73 -1.91
N THR A 87 3.79 1.65 -1.19
CA THR A 87 3.34 0.39 -1.80
C THR A 87 2.02 0.56 -2.55
N ILE A 88 1.05 1.29 -1.99
CA ILE A 88 -0.23 1.60 -2.64
C ILE A 88 0.00 2.44 -3.90
N ILE A 89 0.87 3.45 -3.83
CA ILE A 89 1.24 4.28 -5.00
C ILE A 89 1.87 3.41 -6.09
N LYS A 90 2.82 2.53 -5.75
CA LYS A 90 3.42 1.60 -6.71
C LYS A 90 2.38 0.67 -7.34
N ALA A 91 1.53 0.05 -6.53
CA ALA A 91 0.47 -0.82 -7.02
C ALA A 91 -0.48 -0.08 -7.97
N TYR A 92 -0.83 1.17 -7.66
CA TYR A 92 -1.64 2.01 -8.53
C TYR A 92 -0.98 2.23 -9.90
N TYR A 93 0.30 2.64 -9.94
CA TYR A 93 1.01 2.87 -11.21
C TYR A 93 1.20 1.58 -12.01
N ILE A 94 1.49 0.47 -11.37
CA ILE A 94 1.58 -0.84 -12.03
C ILE A 94 0.24 -1.19 -12.68
N ALA A 95 -0.85 -1.15 -11.93
CA ALA A 95 -2.17 -1.50 -12.46
C ALA A 95 -2.65 -0.53 -13.54
N TRP A 96 -2.45 0.77 -13.33
CA TRP A 96 -3.03 1.80 -14.18
C TRP A 96 -2.28 2.03 -15.48
N ASP A 97 -0.96 2.16 -15.41
CA ASP A 97 -0.14 2.51 -16.56
C ASP A 97 0.60 1.32 -17.18
N PHE A 98 1.08 0.37 -16.36
CA PHE A 98 1.84 -0.78 -16.86
C PHE A 98 0.93 -1.87 -17.40
N MET A 99 -0.15 -2.21 -16.69
CA MET A 99 -1.13 -3.22 -17.11
C MET A 99 -2.23 -2.65 -18.03
N HIS A 100 -2.11 -1.39 -18.47
CA HIS A 100 -3.06 -0.69 -19.36
C HIS A 100 -4.51 -0.65 -18.86
N LEU A 101 -4.73 -0.78 -17.55
CA LEU A 101 -6.08 -0.75 -16.96
C LEU A 101 -6.82 0.57 -17.25
N ARG A 102 -6.06 1.62 -17.55
CA ARG A 102 -6.58 2.92 -17.97
C ARG A 102 -7.34 2.88 -19.29
N ASP A 103 -6.87 2.05 -20.24
CA ASP A 103 -7.40 1.98 -21.61
C ASP A 103 -8.53 0.95 -21.74
N GLU A 104 -8.77 0.18 -20.67
CA GLU A 104 -9.79 -0.85 -20.62
C GLU A 104 -11.20 -0.30 -20.40
N THR A 105 -12.19 -1.10 -20.76
CA THR A 105 -13.60 -0.77 -20.56
C THR A 105 -13.93 -0.53 -19.09
N LYS A 106 -14.87 0.36 -18.79
CA LYS A 106 -15.28 0.69 -17.42
C LYS A 106 -15.75 -0.55 -16.63
N ALA A 107 -16.36 -1.52 -17.31
CA ALA A 107 -16.83 -2.76 -16.70
C ALA A 107 -15.65 -3.62 -16.26
N LEU A 108 -14.69 -3.88 -17.14
CA LEU A 108 -13.50 -4.70 -16.85
C LEU A 108 -12.64 -4.06 -15.74
N ARG A 109 -12.40 -2.76 -15.83
CA ARG A 109 -11.67 -2.02 -14.81
C ARG A 109 -12.32 -2.13 -13.44
N ARG A 110 -13.65 -1.99 -13.36
CA ARG A 110 -14.39 -2.14 -12.10
C ARG A 110 -14.29 -3.55 -11.56
N LEU A 111 -14.41 -4.55 -12.41
CA LEU A 111 -14.29 -5.95 -12.02
C LEU A 111 -12.92 -6.24 -11.43
N VAL A 112 -11.84 -5.86 -12.11
CA VAL A 112 -10.46 -6.07 -11.63
C VAL A 112 -10.23 -5.38 -10.29
N VAL A 113 -10.63 -4.11 -10.14
CA VAL A 113 -10.44 -3.36 -8.89
C VAL A 113 -11.23 -3.98 -7.73
N TRP A 114 -12.50 -4.35 -7.94
CA TRP A 114 -13.32 -4.96 -6.89
C TRP A 114 -12.80 -6.33 -6.47
N THR A 115 -12.39 -7.17 -7.42
CA THR A 115 -11.78 -8.47 -7.13
C THR A 115 -10.49 -8.31 -6.32
N THR A 116 -9.65 -7.36 -6.68
CA THR A 116 -8.40 -7.07 -5.96
C THR A 116 -8.67 -6.60 -4.53
N ILE A 117 -9.61 -5.67 -4.34
CA ILE A 117 -10.01 -5.19 -3.01
C ILE A 117 -10.55 -6.34 -2.16
N PHE A 118 -11.40 -7.18 -2.74
CA PHE A 118 -11.96 -8.34 -2.05
C PHE A 118 -10.86 -9.31 -1.60
N LEU A 119 -9.91 -9.66 -2.48
CA LEU A 119 -8.79 -10.55 -2.15
C LEU A 119 -7.88 -9.96 -1.08
N ILE A 120 -7.54 -8.68 -1.15
CA ILE A 120 -6.73 -8.01 -0.13
C ILE A 120 -7.45 -8.03 1.23
N SER A 121 -8.74 -7.72 1.26
CA SER A 121 -9.54 -7.76 2.49
C SER A 121 -9.62 -9.17 3.08
N TYR A 122 -9.77 -10.17 2.24
CA TYR A 122 -9.78 -11.57 2.66
C TYR A 122 -8.43 -12.01 3.24
N LEU A 123 -7.32 -11.67 2.57
CA LEU A 123 -5.98 -11.95 3.09
C LEU A 123 -5.71 -11.23 4.41
N LEU A 124 -6.12 -9.98 4.53
CA LEU A 124 -5.99 -9.23 5.78
C LEU A 124 -6.77 -9.91 6.91
N PHE A 125 -7.98 -10.38 6.64
CA PHE A 125 -8.80 -11.11 7.62
C PHE A 125 -8.10 -12.38 8.09
N ILE A 126 -7.54 -13.19 7.18
CA ILE A 126 -6.77 -14.39 7.54
C ILE A 126 -5.55 -14.04 8.38
N LEU A 127 -4.76 -13.03 7.97
CA LEU A 127 -3.57 -12.60 8.71
C LEU A 127 -3.90 -12.15 10.14
N LEU A 128 -5.02 -11.45 10.33
CA LEU A 128 -5.46 -11.04 11.67
C LEU A 128 -5.86 -12.23 12.54
N GLN A 129 -6.50 -13.23 11.95
CA GLN A 129 -6.87 -14.48 12.65
C GLN A 129 -5.61 -15.26 13.08
N GLU A 130 -4.65 -15.41 12.16
CA GLU A 130 -3.39 -16.09 12.45
C GLU A 130 -2.55 -15.35 13.48
N ALA A 131 -2.49 -14.02 13.40
CA ALA A 131 -1.77 -13.20 14.39
C ALA A 131 -2.31 -13.41 15.81
N GLY A 132 -3.62 -13.46 16.00
CA GLY A 132 -4.25 -13.77 17.29
C GLY A 132 -3.96 -15.19 17.78
N TYR A 133 -3.94 -16.17 16.87
CA TYR A 133 -3.57 -17.53 17.21
C TYR A 133 -2.11 -17.64 17.66
N ILE A 134 -1.18 -17.04 16.93
CA ILE A 134 0.25 -17.01 17.25
C ILE A 134 0.46 -16.36 18.63
N GLU A 135 -0.19 -15.23 18.91
CA GLU A 135 -0.10 -14.57 20.20
C GLU A 135 -0.58 -15.48 21.34
N SER A 136 -1.68 -16.21 21.14
CA SER A 136 -2.20 -17.16 22.13
C SER A 136 -1.24 -18.31 22.39
N VAL A 137 -0.55 -18.81 21.36
CA VAL A 137 0.46 -19.87 21.48
C VAL A 137 1.67 -19.40 22.26
N TYR A 138 2.13 -18.15 22.05
CA TYR A 138 3.27 -17.60 22.80
C TYR A 138 2.93 -17.22 24.24
N THR A 139 1.70 -16.84 24.53
CA THR A 139 1.27 -16.50 25.89
C THR A 139 0.92 -17.73 26.74
N ASN A 140 0.33 -18.76 26.12
CA ASN A 140 -0.13 -19.97 26.80
C ASN A 140 0.75 -21.20 26.54
N GLY A 141 1.71 -21.12 25.61
CA GLY A 141 2.55 -22.24 25.20
C GLY A 141 3.95 -22.23 25.85
N PHE A 142 4.63 -23.37 25.74
CA PHE A 142 6.01 -23.56 26.23
C PHE A 142 7.08 -22.90 25.32
N VAL A 143 6.69 -22.17 24.28
CA VAL A 143 7.62 -21.57 23.32
C VAL A 143 7.97 -20.16 23.79
N LYS A 144 9.24 -19.96 24.20
CA LYS A 144 9.77 -18.62 24.52
C LYS A 144 10.02 -17.81 23.24
N ARG A 145 9.76 -16.50 23.30
CA ARG A 145 10.23 -15.57 22.26
C ARG A 145 11.73 -15.38 22.44
N ASP A 146 12.51 -15.87 21.48
CA ASP A 146 13.98 -15.75 21.49
C ASP A 146 14.48 -14.56 20.67
N PHE A 147 13.70 -13.43 20.58
CA PHE A 147 14.14 -12.20 19.91
C PHE A 147 13.75 -10.94 20.66
#